data_aa9663c6f731baa7de06fefffbae9472
#
_entry.id   aa9663c6f731baa7de06fefffbae9472
#
_cell.length_a   1.000
_cell.length_b   1.000
_cell.length_c   1.000
_cell.angle_alpha   90.00
_cell.angle_beta   90.00
_cell.angle_gamma   90.00
#
_symmetry.space_group_name_H-M   'P 1'
#
loop_
_entity.id
_entity.type
_entity.pdbx_description
1 polymer ?
#
loop_
_entity_poly.entity_id
_entity_poly.type
_entity_poly.pdbx_seq_one_letter_code
_entity_poly.pdbx_strand_id
1 'polypeptide(L)'
;MLVELDKLLKLAGPMLFVSLLQFGIQMLSVMFVGRLGELHLASSSLTTSIAGVTGYTVMIGMGSALETLCGQAYGAKQYAMLGVHAQRAMLVFGILSIPISVLWIFTGPILGVLKQDPEISAMAGESAPWLIPSILPFGILQSQTRFLQTQGITVPQMATTAVGCLVHGVVCWVLVDKLKMGNSGACLANGVTYWVIVIVLAGYIKVSSSCQETWKSFSLEGARGVLSFLKLGVPSAFMMCLEFWSFQVFIVLAGLLPDAELETSMMLISLNTCAVVFRIPNSLGSAVRYTCFKRSTRISNELGAGNPGAARMAVRVVLLLAVSQGLLASSIATATRHVWGCIYTDDKILITYLSVVAPKIAVCNFIDGIHGVLSGCVRGCGWQNCGAYISLGAYYFVGIPVALLFAFVWRYGGEVSL
;
A
#
# COMPACT_ATOMS: atom_id res chain seq x y z
N MET A 1 19.93 24.04 7.03
CA MET A 1 18.58 23.67 7.46
C MET A 1 17.53 24.09 6.42
N LEU A 2 17.39 25.38 6.07
CA LEU A 2 16.40 25.85 5.06
C LEU A 2 16.64 25.28 3.65
N VAL A 3 17.88 25.18 3.18
CA VAL A 3 18.24 24.57 1.88
C VAL A 3 17.95 23.06 1.85
N GLU A 4 18.08 22.40 2.98
CA GLU A 4 17.71 21.00 3.14
C GLU A 4 16.18 20.82 3.14
N LEU A 5 15.45 21.75 3.76
CA LEU A 5 14.00 21.77 3.80
C LEU A 5 13.40 22.03 2.40
N ASP A 6 13.96 22.95 1.60
CA ASP A 6 13.55 23.21 0.23
C ASP A 6 13.78 22.00 -0.70
N LYS A 7 14.94 21.32 -0.56
CA LYS A 7 15.18 20.05 -1.25
C LYS A 7 14.21 18.95 -0.82
N LEU A 8 13.81 18.97 0.44
CA LEU A 8 12.81 18.09 1.02
C LEU A 8 11.45 18.28 0.40
N LEU A 9 10.96 19.51 0.36
CA LEU A 9 9.65 19.85 -0.18
C LEU A 9 9.55 19.58 -1.69
N LYS A 10 10.62 19.83 -2.45
CA LYS A 10 10.66 19.56 -3.90
C LYS A 10 10.60 18.07 -4.26
N LEU A 11 11.09 17.19 -3.41
CA LEU A 11 10.97 15.74 -3.61
C LEU A 11 9.68 15.14 -3.03
N ALA A 12 9.22 15.75 -2.00
CA ALA A 12 8.08 15.31 -1.21
C ALA A 12 6.75 15.61 -1.89
N GLY A 13 6.62 16.80 -2.45
CA GLY A 13 5.42 17.23 -3.15
C GLY A 13 4.95 16.23 -4.22
N PRO A 14 5.80 15.82 -5.17
CA PRO A 14 5.42 14.85 -6.20
C PRO A 14 4.90 13.54 -5.66
N MET A 15 5.44 13.05 -4.54
CA MET A 15 5.03 11.75 -4.00
C MET A 15 3.76 11.81 -3.19
N LEU A 16 3.57 12.90 -2.47
CA LEU A 16 2.30 13.23 -1.84
C LEU A 16 1.20 13.24 -2.90
N PHE A 17 1.48 13.92 -4.00
CA PHE A 17 0.55 14.01 -5.10
C PHE A 17 0.26 12.64 -5.74
N VAL A 18 1.29 11.79 -5.94
CA VAL A 18 1.11 10.40 -6.40
C VAL A 18 0.19 9.61 -5.46
N SER A 19 0.40 9.71 -4.14
CA SER A 19 -0.43 8.99 -3.16
C SER A 19 -1.88 9.47 -3.15
N LEU A 20 -2.09 10.78 -3.31
CA LEU A 20 -3.44 11.36 -3.43
C LEU A 20 -4.12 10.93 -4.73
N LEU A 21 -3.41 10.91 -5.86
CA LEU A 21 -3.94 10.46 -7.14
C LEU A 21 -4.28 8.96 -7.11
N GLN A 22 -3.43 8.12 -6.50
CA GLN A 22 -3.73 6.69 -6.34
C GLN A 22 -4.98 6.47 -5.47
N PHE A 23 -5.16 7.28 -4.43
CA PHE A 23 -6.39 7.28 -3.66
C PHE A 23 -7.58 7.76 -4.50
N GLY A 24 -7.39 8.81 -5.32
CA GLY A 24 -8.38 9.30 -6.25
C GLY A 24 -8.87 8.23 -7.23
N ILE A 25 -7.96 7.40 -7.77
CA ILE A 25 -8.32 6.26 -8.63
C ILE A 25 -9.26 5.30 -7.89
N GLN A 26 -8.94 4.95 -6.64
CA GLN A 26 -9.80 4.07 -5.84
C GLN A 26 -11.17 4.72 -5.53
N MET A 27 -11.17 6.00 -5.15
CA MET A 27 -12.42 6.73 -4.88
C MET A 27 -13.30 6.85 -6.12
N LEU A 28 -12.74 7.12 -7.29
CA LEU A 28 -13.49 7.15 -8.55
C LEU A 28 -14.20 5.81 -8.80
N SER A 29 -13.51 4.67 -8.66
CA SER A 29 -14.15 3.36 -8.78
C SER A 29 -15.33 3.20 -7.83
N VAL A 30 -15.14 3.55 -6.53
CA VAL A 30 -16.19 3.47 -5.51
C VAL A 30 -17.36 4.40 -5.83
N MET A 31 -17.11 5.61 -6.34
CA MET A 31 -18.17 6.57 -6.71
C MET A 31 -19.02 6.07 -7.88
N PHE A 32 -18.40 5.47 -8.91
CA PHE A 32 -19.15 4.92 -10.04
C PHE A 32 -19.98 3.70 -9.63
N VAL A 33 -19.40 2.79 -8.86
CA VAL A 33 -20.10 1.59 -8.38
C VAL A 33 -21.18 1.93 -7.35
N GLY A 34 -20.94 2.89 -6.46
CA GLY A 34 -21.91 3.31 -5.46
C GLY A 34 -23.22 3.86 -6.04
N ARG A 35 -23.17 4.42 -7.26
CA ARG A 35 -24.39 4.85 -7.99
C ARG A 35 -25.27 3.69 -8.47
N LEU A 36 -24.73 2.47 -8.52
CA LEU A 36 -25.46 1.29 -8.95
C LEU A 36 -26.29 0.65 -7.83
N GLY A 37 -26.07 1.05 -6.58
CA GLY A 37 -26.79 0.59 -5.39
C GLY A 37 -25.91 -0.12 -4.38
N GLU A 38 -26.50 -0.42 -3.22
CA GLU A 38 -25.78 -0.95 -2.04
C GLU A 38 -25.18 -2.33 -2.28
N LEU A 39 -25.89 -3.22 -2.96
CA LEU A 39 -25.42 -4.56 -3.30
C LEU A 39 -24.17 -4.51 -4.18
N HIS A 40 -24.16 -3.65 -5.20
CA HIS A 40 -22.99 -3.44 -6.06
C HIS A 40 -21.78 -2.91 -5.27
N LEU A 41 -22.02 -1.95 -4.36
CA LEU A 41 -20.99 -1.37 -3.53
C LEU A 41 -20.40 -2.41 -2.57
N ALA A 42 -21.24 -3.20 -1.89
CA ALA A 42 -20.80 -4.26 -0.98
C ALA A 42 -19.98 -5.32 -1.72
N SER A 43 -20.49 -5.80 -2.87
CA SER A 43 -19.78 -6.77 -3.70
C SER A 43 -18.43 -6.25 -4.21
N SER A 44 -18.38 -4.99 -4.69
CA SER A 44 -17.14 -4.37 -5.17
C SER A 44 -16.12 -4.21 -4.03
N SER A 45 -16.58 -3.83 -2.83
CA SER A 45 -15.72 -3.71 -1.65
C SER A 45 -15.12 -5.06 -1.26
N LEU A 46 -15.91 -6.14 -1.32
CA LEU A 46 -15.44 -7.49 -1.02
C LEU A 46 -14.45 -7.98 -2.08
N THR A 47 -14.74 -7.75 -3.36
CA THR A 47 -13.85 -8.08 -4.48
C THR A 47 -12.50 -7.37 -4.35
N THR A 48 -12.51 -6.07 -4.07
CA THR A 48 -11.28 -5.28 -3.93
C THR A 48 -10.50 -5.64 -2.67
N SER A 49 -11.18 -6.01 -1.58
CA SER A 49 -10.53 -6.50 -0.35
C SER A 49 -9.79 -7.80 -0.60
N ILE A 50 -10.42 -8.80 -1.24
CA ILE A 50 -9.76 -10.06 -1.59
C ILE A 50 -8.57 -9.81 -2.52
N ALA A 51 -8.75 -9.00 -3.56
CA ALA A 51 -7.67 -8.66 -4.46
C ALA A 51 -6.52 -7.93 -3.75
N GLY A 52 -6.83 -7.05 -2.80
CA GLY A 52 -5.89 -6.37 -1.94
C GLY A 52 -5.04 -7.34 -1.12
N VAL A 53 -5.71 -8.23 -0.40
CA VAL A 53 -5.07 -9.20 0.51
C VAL A 53 -4.25 -10.25 -0.24
N THR A 54 -4.77 -10.79 -1.34
CA THR A 54 -4.19 -11.95 -2.03
C THR A 54 -3.25 -11.58 -3.17
N GLY A 55 -3.40 -10.40 -3.77
CA GLY A 55 -2.65 -10.00 -4.94
C GLY A 55 -1.82 -8.75 -4.72
N TYR A 56 -2.46 -7.60 -4.56
CA TYR A 56 -1.76 -6.31 -4.55
C TYR A 56 -0.76 -6.18 -3.39
N THR A 57 -1.10 -6.63 -2.18
CA THR A 57 -0.19 -6.57 -1.02
C THR A 57 1.04 -7.46 -1.22
N VAL A 58 0.85 -8.66 -1.81
CA VAL A 58 1.96 -9.56 -2.16
C VAL A 58 2.90 -8.90 -3.15
N MET A 59 2.36 -8.28 -4.21
CA MET A 59 3.15 -7.57 -5.23
C MET A 59 3.91 -6.36 -4.64
N ILE A 60 3.27 -5.58 -3.76
CA ILE A 60 3.91 -4.45 -3.06
C ILE A 60 5.06 -4.96 -2.18
N GLY A 61 4.81 -6.00 -1.40
CA GLY A 61 5.80 -6.60 -0.51
C GLY A 61 7.01 -7.16 -1.27
N MET A 62 6.76 -7.94 -2.32
CA MET A 62 7.82 -8.43 -3.21
C MET A 62 8.60 -7.28 -3.87
N GLY A 63 7.89 -6.24 -4.31
CA GLY A 63 8.48 -5.05 -4.93
C GLY A 63 9.39 -4.27 -3.98
N SER A 64 9.16 -4.33 -2.67
CA SER A 64 10.00 -3.66 -1.69
C SER A 64 11.43 -4.23 -1.59
N ALA A 65 11.66 -5.48 -2.04
CA ALA A 65 13.01 -6.03 -2.16
C ALA A 65 13.89 -5.25 -3.16
N LEU A 66 13.28 -4.60 -4.17
CA LEU A 66 14.02 -3.73 -5.08
C LEU A 66 14.60 -2.49 -4.40
N GLU A 67 14.01 -2.03 -3.30
CA GLU A 67 14.55 -0.91 -2.52
C GLU A 67 15.96 -1.25 -2.00
N THR A 68 16.16 -2.51 -1.57
CA THR A 68 17.47 -3.01 -1.16
C THR A 68 18.40 -3.21 -2.36
N LEU A 69 17.97 -4.03 -3.32
CA LEU A 69 18.83 -4.46 -4.44
C LEU A 69 19.24 -3.28 -5.33
N CYS A 70 18.28 -2.47 -5.77
CA CYS A 70 18.57 -1.31 -6.59
C CYS A 70 19.32 -0.23 -5.78
N GLY A 71 18.97 -0.04 -4.48
CA GLY A 71 19.64 0.91 -3.61
C GLY A 71 21.11 0.57 -3.41
N GLN A 72 21.44 -0.66 -3.05
CA GLN A 72 22.82 -1.10 -2.89
C GLN A 72 23.62 -1.03 -4.19
N ALA A 73 23.04 -1.47 -5.31
CA ALA A 73 23.67 -1.37 -6.61
C ALA A 73 23.94 0.09 -7.03
N TYR A 74 22.99 1.00 -6.77
CA TYR A 74 23.14 2.42 -7.04
C TYR A 74 24.24 3.05 -6.18
N GLY A 75 24.25 2.73 -4.87
CA GLY A 75 25.30 3.20 -3.96
C GLY A 75 26.70 2.70 -4.31
N ALA A 76 26.78 1.45 -4.76
CA ALA A 76 28.02 0.85 -5.27
C ALA A 76 28.42 1.33 -6.68
N LYS A 77 27.67 2.27 -7.29
CA LYS A 77 27.86 2.79 -8.64
C LYS A 77 27.76 1.73 -9.75
N GLN A 78 27.10 0.61 -9.45
CA GLN A 78 26.82 -0.47 -10.40
C GLN A 78 25.52 -0.18 -11.17
N TYR A 79 25.48 0.91 -11.92
CA TYR A 79 24.26 1.45 -12.54
C TYR A 79 23.55 0.46 -13.47
N ALA A 80 24.29 -0.33 -14.25
CA ALA A 80 23.72 -1.34 -15.14
C ALA A 80 22.91 -2.42 -14.39
N MET A 81 23.29 -2.72 -13.14
CA MET A 81 22.59 -3.72 -12.33
C MET A 81 21.18 -3.31 -11.90
N LEU A 82 20.88 -1.99 -11.87
CA LEU A 82 19.52 -1.52 -11.55
C LEU A 82 18.50 -2.05 -12.55
N GLY A 83 18.81 -1.92 -13.86
CA GLY A 83 17.96 -2.45 -14.92
C GLY A 83 17.79 -3.97 -14.83
N VAL A 84 18.87 -4.70 -14.53
CA VAL A 84 18.85 -6.15 -14.37
C VAL A 84 17.95 -6.56 -13.19
N HIS A 85 18.05 -5.87 -12.03
CA HIS A 85 17.19 -6.14 -10.89
C HIS A 85 15.71 -5.81 -11.18
N ALA A 86 15.44 -4.72 -11.89
CA ALA A 86 14.09 -4.36 -12.29
C ALA A 86 13.47 -5.40 -13.25
N GLN A 87 14.24 -5.86 -14.27
CA GLN A 87 13.78 -6.90 -15.19
C GLN A 87 13.53 -8.24 -14.48
N ARG A 88 14.41 -8.60 -13.55
CA ARG A 88 14.26 -9.80 -12.71
C ARG A 88 12.96 -9.76 -11.89
N ALA A 89 12.66 -8.62 -11.29
CA ALA A 89 11.41 -8.43 -10.56
C ALA A 89 10.19 -8.51 -11.49
N MET A 90 10.25 -7.92 -12.68
CA MET A 90 9.15 -8.01 -13.66
C MET A 90 8.88 -9.46 -14.07
N LEU A 91 9.93 -10.28 -14.25
CA LEU A 91 9.78 -11.71 -14.53
C LEU A 91 9.10 -12.45 -13.38
N VAL A 92 9.54 -12.18 -12.14
CA VAL A 92 8.93 -12.80 -10.94
C VAL A 92 7.47 -12.39 -10.79
N PHE A 93 7.14 -11.12 -11.01
CA PHE A 93 5.76 -10.64 -10.99
C PHE A 93 4.90 -11.29 -12.07
N GLY A 94 5.45 -11.51 -13.27
CA GLY A 94 4.78 -12.27 -14.32
C GLY A 94 4.44 -13.69 -13.89
N ILE A 95 5.38 -14.40 -13.25
CA ILE A 95 5.16 -15.76 -12.74
C ILE A 95 4.13 -15.74 -11.59
N LEU A 96 4.23 -14.80 -10.66
CA LEU A 96 3.31 -14.67 -9.53
C LEU A 96 1.89 -14.27 -9.95
N SER A 97 1.74 -13.53 -11.05
CA SER A 97 0.41 -13.15 -11.54
C SER A 97 -0.44 -14.35 -11.93
N ILE A 98 0.18 -15.49 -12.30
CA ILE A 98 -0.54 -16.70 -12.70
C ILE A 98 -1.33 -17.32 -11.51
N PRO A 99 -0.69 -17.73 -10.40
CA PRO A 99 -1.43 -18.29 -9.27
C PRO A 99 -2.43 -17.27 -8.64
N ILE A 100 -2.10 -15.99 -8.62
CA ILE A 100 -3.03 -14.95 -8.15
C ILE A 100 -4.25 -14.87 -9.06
N SER A 101 -4.07 -14.91 -10.38
CA SER A 101 -5.17 -14.93 -11.35
C SER A 101 -6.08 -16.14 -11.19
N VAL A 102 -5.48 -17.33 -10.97
CA VAL A 102 -6.25 -18.54 -10.68
C VAL A 102 -7.08 -18.37 -9.42
N LEU A 103 -6.48 -17.83 -8.35
CA LEU A 103 -7.19 -17.59 -7.09
C LEU A 103 -8.37 -16.61 -7.28
N TRP A 104 -8.22 -15.58 -8.11
CA TRP A 104 -9.28 -14.62 -8.37
C TRP A 104 -10.43 -15.18 -9.21
N ILE A 105 -10.18 -16.18 -10.07
CA ILE A 105 -11.25 -16.92 -10.78
C ILE A 105 -12.14 -17.66 -9.76
N PHE A 106 -11.56 -18.18 -8.68
CA PHE A 106 -12.30 -18.93 -7.66
C PHE A 106 -12.81 -18.05 -6.50
N THR A 107 -12.85 -16.72 -6.65
CA THR A 107 -13.32 -15.80 -5.59
C THR A 107 -14.73 -16.15 -5.10
N GLY A 108 -15.69 -16.41 -6.00
CA GLY A 108 -17.06 -16.77 -5.60
C GLY A 108 -17.14 -18.01 -4.72
N PRO A 109 -16.61 -19.18 -5.14
CA PRO A 109 -16.49 -20.37 -4.29
C PRO A 109 -15.78 -20.13 -2.95
N ILE A 110 -14.70 -19.35 -2.94
CA ILE A 110 -13.97 -19.03 -1.71
C ILE A 110 -14.86 -18.26 -0.73
N LEU A 111 -15.59 -17.24 -1.20
CA LEU A 111 -16.51 -16.47 -0.38
C LEU A 111 -17.65 -17.32 0.16
N GLY A 112 -18.17 -18.26 -0.65
CA GLY A 112 -19.19 -19.22 -0.22
C GLY A 112 -18.70 -20.10 0.92
N VAL A 113 -17.46 -20.59 0.88
CA VAL A 113 -16.82 -21.36 1.98
C VAL A 113 -16.66 -20.47 3.24
N LEU A 114 -16.39 -19.19 3.07
CA LEU A 114 -16.30 -18.20 4.17
C LEU A 114 -17.67 -17.77 4.71
N LYS A 115 -18.78 -18.39 4.23
CA LYS A 115 -20.16 -18.11 4.64
C LYS A 115 -20.55 -16.63 4.51
N GLN A 116 -20.03 -15.95 3.50
CA GLN A 116 -20.48 -14.62 3.11
C GLN A 116 -21.85 -14.69 2.45
N ASP A 117 -22.56 -13.58 2.42
CA ASP A 117 -23.88 -13.49 1.78
C ASP A 117 -23.84 -14.06 0.36
N PRO A 118 -24.79 -14.96 -0.01
CA PRO A 118 -24.75 -15.63 -1.31
C PRO A 118 -24.86 -14.68 -2.51
N GLU A 119 -25.66 -13.63 -2.41
CA GLU A 119 -25.89 -12.68 -3.50
C GLU A 119 -24.64 -11.80 -3.72
N ILE A 120 -24.08 -11.31 -2.63
CA ILE A 120 -22.82 -10.53 -2.65
C ILE A 120 -21.66 -11.40 -3.15
N SER A 121 -21.60 -12.68 -2.73
CA SER A 121 -20.55 -13.62 -3.12
C SER A 121 -20.62 -13.99 -4.60
N ALA A 122 -21.83 -14.17 -5.13
CA ALA A 122 -22.04 -14.46 -6.55
C ALA A 122 -21.59 -13.28 -7.41
N MET A 123 -22.03 -12.06 -7.09
CA MET A 123 -21.65 -10.85 -7.81
C MET A 123 -20.15 -10.54 -7.70
N ALA A 124 -19.53 -10.80 -6.53
CA ALA A 124 -18.09 -10.66 -6.34
C ALA A 124 -17.31 -11.69 -7.18
N GLY A 125 -17.80 -12.94 -7.24
CA GLY A 125 -17.23 -13.99 -8.07
C GLY A 125 -17.31 -13.70 -9.58
N GLU A 126 -18.36 -13.04 -10.04
CA GLU A 126 -18.50 -12.58 -11.43
C GLU A 126 -17.55 -11.43 -11.76
N SER A 127 -17.34 -10.51 -10.83
CA SER A 127 -16.53 -9.32 -11.07
C SER A 127 -15.02 -9.53 -10.86
N ALA A 128 -14.60 -10.44 -9.97
CA ALA A 128 -13.21 -10.67 -9.64
C ALA A 128 -12.32 -11.07 -10.83
N PRO A 129 -12.73 -11.92 -11.79
CA PRO A 129 -11.91 -12.24 -12.96
C PRO A 129 -11.56 -11.02 -13.82
N TRP A 130 -12.39 -9.97 -13.82
CA TRP A 130 -12.10 -8.73 -14.53
C TRP A 130 -10.99 -7.89 -13.91
N LEU A 131 -10.51 -8.26 -12.71
CA LEU A 131 -9.29 -7.69 -12.12
C LEU A 131 -8.00 -8.36 -12.64
N ILE A 132 -8.07 -9.56 -13.24
CA ILE A 132 -6.89 -10.29 -13.73
C ILE A 132 -6.00 -9.44 -14.65
N PRO A 133 -6.55 -8.66 -15.60
CA PRO A 133 -5.73 -7.78 -16.44
C PRO A 133 -4.93 -6.71 -15.67
N SER A 134 -5.26 -6.47 -14.40
CA SER A 134 -4.60 -5.44 -13.58
C SER A 134 -3.36 -5.94 -12.82
N ILE A 135 -3.27 -7.25 -12.52
CA ILE A 135 -2.24 -7.75 -11.60
C ILE A 135 -0.83 -7.70 -12.21
N LEU A 136 -0.70 -8.08 -13.46
CA LEU A 136 0.60 -8.03 -14.15
C LEU A 136 1.12 -6.59 -14.31
N PRO A 137 0.35 -5.63 -14.87
CA PRO A 137 0.82 -4.25 -14.97
C PRO A 137 1.05 -3.61 -13.60
N PHE A 138 0.29 -3.99 -12.56
CA PHE A 138 0.55 -3.53 -11.20
C PHE A 138 1.92 -3.98 -10.69
N GLY A 139 2.29 -5.25 -10.90
CA GLY A 139 3.64 -5.76 -10.57
C GLY A 139 4.75 -5.05 -11.35
N ILE A 140 4.58 -4.86 -12.66
CA ILE A 140 5.51 -4.11 -13.50
C ILE A 140 5.65 -2.67 -12.98
N LEU A 141 4.53 -2.02 -12.62
CA LEU A 141 4.53 -0.67 -12.06
C LEU A 141 5.32 -0.60 -10.74
N GLN A 142 5.19 -1.60 -9.87
CA GLN A 142 6.03 -1.66 -8.65
C GLN A 142 7.52 -1.67 -9.01
N SER A 143 7.92 -2.46 -10.00
CA SER A 143 9.31 -2.52 -10.45
C SER A 143 9.80 -1.18 -11.01
N GLN A 144 9.07 -0.57 -11.95
CA GLN A 144 9.41 0.72 -12.54
C GLN A 144 9.48 1.84 -11.50
N THR A 145 8.51 1.85 -10.58
CA THR A 145 8.45 2.81 -9.49
C THR A 145 9.69 2.74 -8.60
N ARG A 146 10.06 1.54 -8.13
CA ARG A 146 11.24 1.36 -7.26
C ARG A 146 12.54 1.66 -8.00
N PHE A 147 12.64 1.29 -9.28
CA PHE A 147 13.77 1.61 -10.14
C PHE A 147 13.99 3.12 -10.26
N LEU A 148 12.96 3.91 -10.55
CA LEU A 148 13.05 5.36 -10.66
C LEU A 148 13.28 6.04 -9.29
N GLN A 149 12.58 5.57 -8.26
CA GLN A 149 12.71 6.09 -6.90
C GLN A 149 14.14 5.95 -6.38
N THR A 150 14.80 4.83 -6.63
CA THR A 150 16.20 4.60 -6.23
C THR A 150 17.15 5.65 -6.82
N GLN A 151 16.85 6.13 -8.01
CA GLN A 151 17.60 7.16 -8.69
C GLN A 151 17.18 8.60 -8.28
N GLY A 152 16.15 8.75 -7.48
CA GLY A 152 15.57 10.03 -7.07
C GLY A 152 14.72 10.69 -8.15
N ILE A 153 14.28 9.93 -9.17
CA ILE A 153 13.45 10.39 -10.28
C ILE A 153 11.98 10.15 -9.93
N THR A 154 11.26 11.19 -9.51
CA THR A 154 9.87 11.06 -8.98
C THR A 154 8.82 11.79 -9.83
N VAL A 155 9.22 12.86 -10.52
CA VAL A 155 8.31 13.68 -11.32
C VAL A 155 7.60 12.89 -12.44
N PRO A 156 8.28 12.01 -13.20
CA PRO A 156 7.61 11.20 -14.22
C PRO A 156 6.55 10.27 -13.63
N GLN A 157 6.81 9.69 -12.45
CA GLN A 157 5.83 8.87 -11.76
C GLN A 157 4.58 9.69 -11.39
N MET A 158 4.76 10.92 -10.92
CA MET A 158 3.65 11.84 -10.64
C MET A 158 2.83 12.13 -11.89
N ALA A 159 3.48 12.51 -12.98
CA ALA A 159 2.83 12.84 -14.24
C ALA A 159 2.05 11.65 -14.83
N THR A 160 2.68 10.46 -14.84
CA THR A 160 2.03 9.24 -15.35
C THR A 160 0.85 8.79 -14.50
N THR A 161 0.94 8.94 -13.16
CA THR A 161 -0.19 8.65 -12.27
C THR A 161 -1.33 9.64 -12.47
N ALA A 162 -1.04 10.93 -12.72
CA ALA A 162 -2.06 11.93 -13.03
C ALA A 162 -2.79 11.60 -14.33
N VAL A 163 -2.06 11.25 -15.38
CA VAL A 163 -2.65 10.76 -16.65
C VAL A 163 -3.51 9.52 -16.38
N GLY A 164 -2.99 8.56 -15.60
CA GLY A 164 -3.72 7.36 -15.21
C GLY A 164 -5.03 7.68 -14.49
N CYS A 165 -5.04 8.64 -13.57
CA CYS A 165 -6.25 9.04 -12.84
C CYS A 165 -7.31 9.64 -13.78
N LEU A 166 -6.91 10.51 -14.73
CA LEU A 166 -7.82 11.06 -15.73
C LEU A 166 -8.40 9.97 -16.65
N VAL A 167 -7.53 9.09 -17.16
CA VAL A 167 -7.94 7.95 -17.99
C VAL A 167 -8.88 7.04 -17.21
N HIS A 168 -8.60 6.78 -15.92
CA HIS A 168 -9.45 5.94 -15.07
C HIS A 168 -10.87 6.47 -14.98
N GLY A 169 -11.06 7.78 -14.76
CA GLY A 169 -12.39 8.39 -14.73
C GLY A 169 -13.16 8.22 -16.02
N VAL A 170 -12.49 8.43 -17.18
CA VAL A 170 -13.09 8.24 -18.49
C VAL A 170 -13.44 6.78 -18.74
N VAL A 171 -12.52 5.85 -18.43
CA VAL A 171 -12.73 4.41 -18.63
C VAL A 171 -13.84 3.88 -17.73
N CYS A 172 -13.88 4.29 -16.45
CA CYS A 172 -14.99 3.96 -15.54
C CYS A 172 -16.33 4.46 -16.11
N TRP A 173 -16.40 5.71 -16.56
CA TRP A 173 -17.61 6.26 -17.17
C TRP A 173 -18.07 5.44 -18.39
N VAL A 174 -17.15 5.05 -19.28
CA VAL A 174 -17.47 4.26 -20.46
C VAL A 174 -17.92 2.86 -20.06
N LEU A 175 -17.15 2.15 -19.22
CA LEU A 175 -17.42 0.73 -18.93
C LEU A 175 -18.60 0.57 -17.97
N VAL A 176 -18.73 1.41 -16.95
CA VAL A 176 -19.80 1.28 -15.95
C VAL A 176 -21.10 1.91 -16.44
N ASP A 177 -21.06 3.17 -16.91
CA ASP A 177 -22.30 3.91 -17.25
C ASP A 177 -22.77 3.66 -18.69
N LYS A 178 -21.87 3.65 -19.69
CA LYS A 178 -22.25 3.49 -21.09
C LYS A 178 -22.45 2.04 -21.51
N LEU A 179 -21.49 1.17 -21.18
CA LEU A 179 -21.55 -0.26 -21.49
C LEU A 179 -22.30 -1.08 -20.43
N LYS A 180 -22.69 -0.45 -19.32
CA LYS A 180 -23.47 -1.06 -18.22
C LYS A 180 -22.84 -2.35 -17.66
N MET A 181 -21.51 -2.42 -17.64
CA MET A 181 -20.79 -3.59 -17.12
C MET A 181 -20.79 -3.66 -15.57
N GLY A 182 -21.35 -2.67 -14.88
CA GLY A 182 -21.42 -2.67 -13.41
C GLY A 182 -20.05 -2.82 -12.73
N ASN A 183 -19.97 -3.70 -11.72
CA ASN A 183 -18.75 -3.97 -10.97
C ASN A 183 -17.62 -4.50 -11.85
N SER A 184 -17.92 -5.34 -12.83
CA SER A 184 -16.95 -5.89 -13.79
C SER A 184 -16.28 -4.78 -14.59
N GLY A 185 -17.03 -3.73 -14.96
CA GLY A 185 -16.51 -2.56 -15.64
C GLY A 185 -15.51 -1.76 -14.79
N ALA A 186 -15.81 -1.56 -13.51
CA ALA A 186 -14.91 -0.88 -12.57
C ALA A 186 -13.62 -1.70 -12.33
N CYS A 187 -13.74 -3.02 -12.23
CA CYS A 187 -12.60 -3.92 -12.12
C CYS A 187 -11.69 -3.86 -13.36
N LEU A 188 -12.27 -3.93 -14.55
CA LEU A 188 -11.54 -3.83 -15.81
C LEU A 188 -10.87 -2.45 -15.99
N ALA A 189 -11.52 -1.37 -15.53
CA ALA A 189 -10.97 -0.01 -15.57
C ALA A 189 -9.64 0.10 -14.80
N ASN A 190 -9.49 -0.62 -13.68
CA ASN A 190 -8.22 -0.70 -12.98
C ASN A 190 -7.11 -1.32 -13.86
N GLY A 191 -7.42 -2.40 -14.58
CA GLY A 191 -6.49 -3.04 -15.51
C GLY A 191 -6.03 -2.09 -16.61
N VAL A 192 -6.97 -1.44 -17.29
CA VAL A 192 -6.67 -0.45 -18.35
C VAL A 192 -5.78 0.68 -17.80
N THR A 193 -6.15 1.21 -16.63
CA THR A 193 -5.40 2.31 -15.99
C THR A 193 -3.96 1.93 -15.67
N TYR A 194 -3.74 0.76 -15.07
CA TYR A 194 -2.38 0.32 -14.75
C TYR A 194 -1.55 0.06 -16.02
N TRP A 195 -2.15 -0.48 -17.08
CA TRP A 195 -1.46 -0.62 -18.36
C TRP A 195 -1.07 0.73 -18.96
N VAL A 196 -1.94 1.72 -18.94
CA VAL A 196 -1.62 3.07 -19.41
C VAL A 196 -0.44 3.66 -18.63
N ILE A 197 -0.48 3.60 -17.31
CA ILE A 197 0.61 4.12 -16.45
C ILE A 197 1.93 3.39 -16.78
N VAL A 198 1.92 2.06 -16.87
CA VAL A 198 3.10 1.24 -17.16
C VAL A 198 3.70 1.56 -18.53
N ILE A 199 2.86 1.69 -19.56
CA ILE A 199 3.32 1.96 -20.94
C ILE A 199 3.94 3.35 -21.03
N VAL A 200 3.29 4.36 -20.46
CA VAL A 200 3.81 5.74 -20.47
C VAL A 200 5.11 5.83 -19.67
N LEU A 201 5.17 5.17 -18.51
CA LEU A 201 6.38 5.18 -17.69
C LEU A 201 7.53 4.38 -18.32
N ALA A 202 7.24 3.27 -19.01
CA ALA A 202 8.22 2.50 -19.78
C ALA A 202 8.78 3.34 -20.95
N GLY A 203 7.91 4.08 -21.63
CA GLY A 203 8.31 5.03 -22.67
C GLY A 203 9.27 6.09 -22.12
N TYR A 204 8.96 6.66 -20.96
CA TYR A 204 9.86 7.60 -20.28
C TYR A 204 11.22 6.96 -19.96
N ILE A 205 11.24 5.77 -19.34
CA ILE A 205 12.47 5.07 -18.96
C ILE A 205 13.35 4.83 -20.20
N LYS A 206 12.75 4.49 -21.34
CA LYS A 206 13.47 4.21 -22.59
C LYS A 206 14.07 5.45 -23.24
N VAL A 207 13.38 6.59 -23.17
CA VAL A 207 13.77 7.83 -23.88
C VAL A 207 14.62 8.76 -23.03
N SER A 208 14.46 8.70 -21.68
CA SER A 208 15.12 9.63 -20.77
C SER A 208 16.63 9.41 -20.71
N SER A 209 17.40 10.48 -20.92
CA SER A 209 18.86 10.50 -20.74
C SER A 209 19.28 10.11 -19.31
N SER A 210 18.45 10.43 -18.32
CA SER A 210 18.71 10.07 -16.90
C SER A 210 18.70 8.57 -16.64
N CYS A 211 18.08 7.76 -17.51
CA CYS A 211 17.97 6.31 -17.36
C CYS A 211 18.92 5.54 -18.28
N GLN A 212 19.66 6.19 -19.18
CA GLN A 212 20.50 5.53 -20.20
C GLN A 212 21.59 4.64 -19.59
N GLU A 213 22.21 5.05 -18.49
CA GLU A 213 23.25 4.26 -17.83
C GLU A 213 22.66 3.10 -17.00
N THR A 214 21.42 3.26 -16.51
CA THR A 214 20.77 2.33 -15.60
C THR A 214 19.84 1.33 -16.29
N TRP A 215 19.35 1.69 -17.49
CA TRP A 215 18.48 0.85 -18.31
C TRP A 215 19.07 0.67 -19.71
N LYS A 216 19.79 -0.42 -19.92
CA LYS A 216 20.43 -0.67 -21.23
C LYS A 216 19.48 -1.38 -22.20
N SER A 217 19.10 -2.59 -21.93
CA SER A 217 18.16 -3.39 -22.73
C SER A 217 17.71 -4.60 -21.92
N PHE A 218 16.72 -5.34 -22.41
CA PHE A 218 16.37 -6.63 -21.81
C PHE A 218 17.54 -7.61 -21.96
N SER A 219 17.97 -8.19 -20.85
CA SER A 219 19.09 -9.13 -20.80
C SER A 219 18.69 -10.45 -20.13
N LEU A 220 19.29 -11.55 -20.60
CA LEU A 220 19.14 -12.87 -19.97
C LEU A 220 19.71 -12.93 -18.53
N GLU A 221 20.52 -11.97 -18.15
CA GLU A 221 21.03 -11.82 -16.78
C GLU A 221 19.92 -11.54 -15.77
N GLY A 222 18.83 -10.89 -16.20
CA GLY A 222 17.61 -10.73 -15.41
C GLY A 222 17.03 -12.08 -14.98
N ALA A 223 17.03 -13.08 -15.84
CA ALA A 223 16.52 -14.41 -15.53
C ALA A 223 17.43 -15.22 -14.60
N ARG A 224 18.76 -15.02 -14.67
CA ARG A 224 19.76 -15.79 -13.90
C ARG A 224 19.81 -15.37 -12.45
N GLY A 225 19.16 -14.68 -11.82
CA GLY A 225 19.28 -14.32 -10.39
C GLY A 225 17.94 -14.29 -9.65
N VAL A 226 16.92 -14.91 -10.21
CA VAL A 226 15.57 -14.97 -9.65
C VAL A 226 15.59 -15.47 -8.21
N LEU A 227 16.36 -16.50 -7.89
CA LEU A 227 16.47 -17.03 -6.54
C LEU A 227 17.01 -16.02 -5.53
N SER A 228 17.99 -15.21 -5.93
CA SER A 228 18.53 -14.14 -5.08
C SER A 228 17.50 -13.05 -4.81
N PHE A 229 16.66 -12.73 -5.80
CA PHE A 229 15.54 -11.82 -5.62
C PHE A 229 14.48 -12.42 -4.67
N LEU A 230 14.12 -13.69 -4.85
CA LEU A 230 13.13 -14.38 -4.02
C LEU A 230 13.57 -14.48 -2.55
N LYS A 231 14.85 -14.68 -2.27
CA LYS A 231 15.40 -14.69 -0.89
C LYS A 231 15.14 -13.41 -0.11
N LEU A 232 15.02 -12.26 -0.79
CA LEU A 232 14.67 -10.99 -0.18
C LEU A 232 13.18 -10.66 -0.37
N GLY A 233 12.64 -10.99 -1.53
CA GLY A 233 11.27 -10.67 -1.90
C GLY A 233 10.22 -11.42 -1.08
N VAL A 234 10.41 -12.72 -0.88
CA VAL A 234 9.48 -13.54 -0.11
C VAL A 234 9.35 -13.07 1.34
N PRO A 235 10.44 -12.88 2.12
CA PRO A 235 10.32 -12.31 3.46
C PRO A 235 9.75 -10.90 3.49
N SER A 236 10.05 -10.06 2.49
CA SER A 236 9.45 -8.74 2.37
C SER A 236 7.95 -8.81 2.13
N ALA A 237 7.49 -9.75 1.29
CA ALA A 237 6.07 -9.99 1.06
C ALA A 237 5.39 -10.47 2.35
N PHE A 238 5.98 -11.44 3.05
CA PHE A 238 5.46 -11.89 4.34
C PHE A 238 5.34 -10.76 5.34
N MET A 239 6.35 -9.93 5.50
CA MET A 239 6.33 -8.79 6.40
C MET A 239 5.16 -7.84 6.13
N MET A 240 4.91 -7.52 4.86
CA MET A 240 3.78 -6.67 4.45
C MET A 240 2.42 -7.37 4.58
N CYS A 241 2.35 -8.64 4.21
CA CYS A 241 1.12 -9.42 4.30
C CYS A 241 0.68 -9.63 5.75
N LEU A 242 1.61 -9.97 6.65
CA LEU A 242 1.31 -10.15 8.07
C LEU A 242 0.74 -8.88 8.71
N GLU A 243 1.30 -7.72 8.37
CA GLU A 243 0.78 -6.41 8.79
C GLU A 243 -0.64 -6.18 8.24
N PHE A 244 -0.85 -6.31 6.94
CA PHE A 244 -2.14 -6.07 6.30
C PHE A 244 -3.22 -7.07 6.73
N TRP A 245 -2.86 -8.33 6.87
CA TRP A 245 -3.79 -9.39 7.27
C TRP A 245 -4.22 -9.26 8.73
N SER A 246 -3.37 -8.75 9.62
CA SER A 246 -3.76 -8.51 11.02
C SER A 246 -4.92 -7.52 11.12
N PHE A 247 -4.92 -6.46 10.32
CA PHE A 247 -6.05 -5.52 10.27
C PHE A 247 -7.34 -6.17 9.77
N GLN A 248 -7.26 -7.10 8.81
CA GLN A 248 -8.44 -7.83 8.34
C GLN A 248 -8.97 -8.79 9.42
N VAL A 249 -8.08 -9.42 10.19
CA VAL A 249 -8.47 -10.26 11.33
C VAL A 249 -9.22 -9.45 12.38
N PHE A 250 -8.81 -8.22 12.68
CA PHE A 250 -9.52 -7.36 13.62
C PHE A 250 -10.94 -7.00 13.17
N ILE A 251 -11.15 -6.77 11.85
CA ILE A 251 -12.51 -6.56 11.32
C ILE A 251 -13.40 -7.80 11.53
N VAL A 252 -12.85 -8.98 11.26
CA VAL A 252 -13.59 -10.25 11.46
C VAL A 252 -13.91 -10.46 12.94
N LEU A 253 -12.96 -10.17 13.84
CA LEU A 253 -13.15 -10.28 15.28
C LEU A 253 -14.22 -9.30 15.81
N ALA A 254 -14.28 -8.09 15.28
CA ALA A 254 -15.33 -7.12 15.62
C ALA A 254 -16.74 -7.65 15.29
N GLY A 255 -16.88 -8.39 14.18
CA GLY A 255 -18.15 -9.05 13.80
C GLY A 255 -18.58 -10.20 14.72
N LEU A 256 -17.72 -10.66 15.64
CA LEU A 256 -18.05 -11.69 16.64
C LEU A 256 -18.44 -11.10 18.00
N LEU A 257 -18.43 -9.78 18.15
CA LEU A 257 -18.83 -9.09 19.39
C LEU A 257 -20.36 -9.03 19.52
N PRO A 258 -20.91 -8.80 20.75
CA PRO A 258 -22.35 -8.81 21.01
C PRO A 258 -23.16 -7.85 20.14
N ASP A 259 -22.63 -6.65 19.85
CA ASP A 259 -23.25 -5.64 18.98
C ASP A 259 -22.53 -5.59 17.61
N ALA A 260 -22.49 -6.73 16.92
CA ALA A 260 -21.68 -6.97 15.73
C ALA A 260 -21.81 -5.88 14.65
N GLU A 261 -23.00 -5.34 14.42
CA GLU A 261 -23.25 -4.30 13.41
C GLU A 261 -22.59 -2.97 13.80
N LEU A 262 -22.75 -2.53 15.04
CA LEU A 262 -22.14 -1.31 15.58
C LEU A 262 -20.62 -1.43 15.61
N GLU A 263 -20.12 -2.53 16.16
CA GLU A 263 -18.68 -2.77 16.34
C GLU A 263 -17.93 -2.94 15.01
N THR A 264 -18.53 -3.63 14.05
CA THR A 264 -17.94 -3.77 12.70
C THR A 264 -17.93 -2.44 11.97
N SER A 265 -19.01 -1.66 12.05
CA SER A 265 -19.10 -0.32 11.47
C SER A 265 -18.06 0.61 12.07
N MET A 266 -17.91 0.58 13.39
CA MET A 266 -16.89 1.32 14.13
C MET A 266 -15.48 0.93 13.69
N MET A 267 -15.17 -0.36 13.60
CA MET A 267 -13.87 -0.84 13.19
C MET A 267 -13.55 -0.42 11.76
N LEU A 268 -14.50 -0.55 10.83
CA LEU A 268 -14.34 -0.13 9.44
C LEU A 268 -14.11 1.38 9.31
N ILE A 269 -14.89 2.20 10.03
CA ILE A 269 -14.70 3.67 10.02
C ILE A 269 -13.37 4.03 10.66
N SER A 270 -13.00 3.37 11.76
CA SER A 270 -11.73 3.58 12.44
C SER A 270 -10.54 3.24 11.53
N LEU A 271 -10.56 2.09 10.87
CA LEU A 271 -9.51 1.67 9.93
C LEU A 271 -9.46 2.57 8.67
N ASN A 272 -10.61 2.98 8.14
CA ASN A 272 -10.66 3.96 7.05
C ASN A 272 -10.13 5.32 7.50
N THR A 273 -10.47 5.75 8.71
CA THR A 273 -9.94 6.96 9.34
C THR A 273 -8.42 6.84 9.51
N CYS A 274 -7.93 5.74 10.06
CA CYS A 274 -6.50 5.44 10.12
C CYS A 274 -5.87 5.51 8.73
N ALA A 275 -6.47 4.90 7.73
CA ALA A 275 -5.95 4.90 6.36
C ALA A 275 -5.94 6.30 5.74
N VAL A 276 -6.93 7.14 5.98
CA VAL A 276 -7.02 8.52 5.45
C VAL A 276 -6.12 9.46 6.26
N VAL A 277 -6.21 9.44 7.58
CA VAL A 277 -5.37 10.24 8.49
C VAL A 277 -3.91 9.79 8.35
N PHE A 278 -3.65 8.50 8.18
CA PHE A 278 -2.31 7.97 7.93
C PHE A 278 -1.81 8.29 6.52
N ARG A 279 -2.66 8.50 5.52
CA ARG A 279 -2.23 8.91 4.17
C ARG A 279 -1.80 10.38 4.11
N ILE A 280 -2.42 11.28 4.86
CA ILE A 280 -2.03 12.69 4.90
C ILE A 280 -0.67 12.86 5.62
N PRO A 281 -0.44 12.35 6.82
CA PRO A 281 0.89 12.33 7.41
C PRO A 281 1.82 11.30 6.78
N ASN A 282 1.32 10.20 6.19
CA ASN A 282 2.12 9.27 5.42
C ASN A 282 2.54 9.84 4.06
N SER A 283 1.83 10.76 3.50
CA SER A 283 2.24 11.52 2.32
C SER A 283 3.04 12.76 2.69
N LEU A 284 2.77 13.44 3.81
CA LEU A 284 3.70 14.39 4.45
C LEU A 284 4.91 13.66 5.05
N GLY A 285 4.75 12.51 5.66
CA GLY A 285 5.83 11.62 6.10
C GLY A 285 6.44 10.79 5.00
N SER A 286 5.79 10.61 3.81
CA SER A 286 6.48 10.17 2.59
C SER A 286 7.22 11.32 1.98
N ALA A 287 6.83 12.55 2.24
CA ALA A 287 7.63 13.72 1.95
C ALA A 287 8.82 13.79 2.87
N VAL A 288 8.60 13.56 4.13
CA VAL A 288 9.62 13.39 5.15
C VAL A 288 10.25 12.00 5.05
N ARG A 289 9.51 10.93 4.75
CA ARG A 289 10.03 9.62 4.34
C ARG A 289 10.69 9.63 2.98
N TYR A 290 10.42 10.58 2.10
CA TYR A 290 11.16 10.74 0.84
C TYR A 290 12.46 11.51 1.02
N THR A 291 12.52 12.33 2.01
CA THR A 291 13.85 12.70 2.48
C THR A 291 14.43 11.57 3.28
N CYS A 292 13.59 10.77 3.90
CA CYS A 292 13.93 9.55 4.57
C CYS A 292 13.92 8.36 3.61
N PHE A 293 13.18 8.36 2.52
CA PHE A 293 13.20 7.33 1.49
C PHE A 293 14.33 7.53 0.49
N LYS A 294 14.72 8.75 0.18
CA LYS A 294 16.11 9.01 -0.27
C LYS A 294 17.11 8.55 0.80
N ARG A 295 16.66 8.28 2.02
CA ARG A 295 17.50 7.81 3.14
C ARG A 295 17.24 6.37 3.53
N SER A 296 16.12 5.69 3.18
CA SER A 296 16.01 4.23 3.17
C SER A 296 16.64 3.69 1.89
N THR A 297 16.43 4.28 0.76
CA THR A 297 17.27 4.19 -0.43
C THR A 297 18.65 4.77 -0.12
N ARG A 298 18.80 5.77 0.73
CA ARG A 298 20.08 6.27 1.20
C ARG A 298 20.71 5.36 2.23
N ILE A 299 19.97 4.69 3.11
CA ILE A 299 20.51 3.64 3.95
C ILE A 299 21.06 2.54 3.06
N SER A 300 20.29 2.06 2.11
CA SER A 300 20.70 1.06 1.13
C SER A 300 21.84 1.58 0.24
N ASN A 301 21.74 2.81 -0.26
CA ASN A 301 22.78 3.46 -1.08
C ASN A 301 24.05 3.74 -0.28
N GLU A 302 23.97 4.26 0.95
CA GLU A 302 25.14 4.52 1.80
C GLU A 302 25.80 3.22 2.27
N LEU A 303 25.01 2.16 2.51
CA LEU A 303 25.55 0.83 2.79
C LEU A 303 26.22 0.26 1.54
N GLY A 304 25.62 0.42 0.36
CA GLY A 304 26.22 0.04 -0.92
C GLY A 304 27.50 0.84 -1.25
N ALA A 305 27.56 2.10 -0.80
CA ALA A 305 28.75 2.94 -0.90
C ALA A 305 29.81 2.69 0.19
N GLY A 306 29.57 1.76 1.13
CA GLY A 306 30.49 1.44 2.24
C GLY A 306 30.51 2.49 3.35
N ASN A 307 29.48 3.32 3.51
CA ASN A 307 29.39 4.41 4.49
C ASN A 307 28.41 4.13 5.65
N PRO A 308 28.69 3.20 6.58
CA PRO A 308 27.75 2.84 7.65
C PRO A 308 27.47 3.99 8.64
N GLY A 309 28.40 4.93 8.80
CA GLY A 309 28.21 6.12 9.64
C GLY A 309 27.13 7.05 9.10
N ALA A 310 27.12 7.30 7.79
CA ALA A 310 26.09 8.09 7.13
C ALA A 310 24.73 7.38 7.16
N ALA A 311 24.70 6.05 7.03
CA ALA A 311 23.49 5.25 7.17
C ALA A 311 22.87 5.39 8.57
N ARG A 312 23.67 5.30 9.65
CA ARG A 312 23.21 5.50 11.05
C ARG A 312 22.65 6.91 11.28
N MET A 313 23.32 7.93 10.75
CA MET A 313 22.83 9.32 10.84
C MET A 313 21.48 9.45 10.12
N ALA A 314 21.35 8.82 8.96
CA ALA A 314 20.11 8.80 8.23
C ALA A 314 18.98 8.20 9.07
N VAL A 315 19.14 7.05 9.71
CA VAL A 315 18.15 6.41 10.58
C VAL A 315 17.71 7.35 11.70
N ARG A 316 18.65 8.00 12.42
CA ARG A 316 18.32 8.92 13.53
C ARG A 316 17.44 10.08 13.08
N VAL A 317 17.81 10.73 11.97
CA VAL A 317 17.04 11.87 11.45
C VAL A 317 15.65 11.42 11.00
N VAL A 318 15.53 10.23 10.40
CA VAL A 318 14.26 9.66 9.98
C VAL A 318 13.34 9.41 11.17
N LEU A 319 13.86 8.82 12.23
CA LEU A 319 13.11 8.58 13.46
C LEU A 319 12.64 9.90 14.11
N LEU A 320 13.52 10.90 14.21
CA LEU A 320 13.13 12.21 14.74
C LEU A 320 11.98 12.85 13.92
N LEU A 321 12.06 12.75 12.60
CA LEU A 321 11.03 13.28 11.72
C LEU A 321 9.73 12.49 11.84
N ALA A 322 9.78 11.15 11.97
CA ALA A 322 8.60 10.32 12.20
C ALA A 322 7.91 10.66 13.53
N VAL A 323 8.69 10.84 14.59
CA VAL A 323 8.16 11.23 15.91
C VAL A 323 7.53 12.62 15.85
N SER A 324 8.19 13.62 15.29
CA SER A 324 7.65 14.98 15.20
C SER A 324 6.38 15.04 14.37
N GLN A 325 6.34 14.34 13.25
CA GLN A 325 5.16 14.26 12.38
C GLN A 325 4.02 13.47 13.04
N GLY A 326 4.34 12.34 13.66
CA GLY A 326 3.36 11.54 14.37
C GLY A 326 2.70 12.32 15.50
N LEU A 327 3.47 13.09 16.29
CA LEU A 327 2.95 13.99 17.32
C LEU A 327 2.01 15.06 16.74
N LEU A 328 2.41 15.70 15.62
CA LEU A 328 1.57 16.71 14.97
C LEU A 328 0.26 16.11 14.46
N ALA A 329 0.32 14.97 13.77
CA ALA A 329 -0.86 14.29 13.23
C ALA A 329 -1.81 13.83 14.35
N SER A 330 -1.27 13.25 15.42
CA SER A 330 -2.05 12.81 16.59
C SER A 330 -2.71 14.00 17.32
N SER A 331 -2.02 15.13 17.41
CA SER A 331 -2.56 16.36 17.99
C SER A 331 -3.73 16.91 17.15
N ILE A 332 -3.59 16.94 15.82
CA ILE A 332 -4.65 17.37 14.90
C ILE A 332 -5.84 16.42 14.99
N ALA A 333 -5.62 15.10 14.91
CA ALA A 333 -6.69 14.10 14.98
C ALA A 333 -7.48 14.20 16.31
N THR A 334 -6.78 14.41 17.42
CA THR A 334 -7.40 14.58 18.74
C THR A 334 -8.17 15.89 18.84
N ALA A 335 -7.65 16.99 18.28
CA ALA A 335 -8.31 18.31 18.28
C ALA A 335 -9.58 18.31 17.42
N THR A 336 -9.59 17.58 16.30
CA THR A 336 -10.72 17.49 15.36
C THR A 336 -11.70 16.35 15.65
N ARG A 337 -11.54 15.61 16.75
CA ARG A 337 -12.28 14.39 17.07
C ARG A 337 -13.82 14.53 17.00
N HIS A 338 -14.36 15.68 17.36
CA HIS A 338 -15.81 15.92 17.38
C HIS A 338 -16.40 16.22 16.00
N VAL A 339 -15.57 16.66 15.05
CA VAL A 339 -15.99 17.02 13.68
C VAL A 339 -15.79 15.84 12.73
N TRP A 340 -14.83 14.96 13.03
CA TRP A 340 -14.42 13.89 12.14
C TRP A 340 -15.52 12.88 11.83
N GLY A 341 -16.32 12.50 12.83
CA GLY A 341 -17.45 11.56 12.67
C GLY A 341 -18.53 12.08 11.71
N CYS A 342 -18.78 13.40 11.71
CA CYS A 342 -19.78 14.02 10.84
C CYS A 342 -19.46 13.91 9.34
N ILE A 343 -18.23 13.58 8.96
CA ILE A 343 -17.83 13.36 7.56
C ILE A 343 -18.34 12.01 7.03
N TYR A 344 -18.55 11.04 7.92
CA TYR A 344 -18.90 9.67 7.57
C TYR A 344 -20.38 9.34 7.76
N THR A 345 -21.02 9.95 8.74
CA THR A 345 -22.40 9.61 9.13
C THR A 345 -23.09 10.76 9.83
N ASP A 346 -24.44 10.76 9.77
CA ASP A 346 -25.32 11.66 10.53
C ASP A 346 -25.79 11.02 11.84
N ASP A 347 -25.46 9.74 12.11
CA ASP A 347 -25.83 9.04 13.33
C ASP A 347 -25.04 9.57 14.54
N LYS A 348 -25.76 10.20 15.46
CA LYS A 348 -25.21 10.80 16.67
C LYS A 348 -24.54 9.80 17.61
N ILE A 349 -25.03 8.54 17.65
CA ILE A 349 -24.47 7.49 18.51
C ILE A 349 -23.07 7.16 17.96
N LEU A 350 -22.98 6.93 16.67
CA LEU A 350 -21.72 6.60 15.99
C LEU A 350 -20.72 7.76 16.05
N ILE A 351 -21.17 9.00 15.85
CA ILE A 351 -20.32 10.22 15.97
C ILE A 351 -19.74 10.34 17.39
N THR A 352 -20.57 10.15 18.41
CA THR A 352 -20.14 10.22 19.82
C THR A 352 -19.10 9.14 20.11
N TYR A 353 -19.36 7.91 19.68
CA TYR A 353 -18.44 6.79 19.85
C TYR A 353 -17.10 7.04 19.12
N LEU A 354 -17.13 7.51 17.87
CA LEU A 354 -15.94 7.90 17.12
C LEU A 354 -15.12 8.98 17.83
N SER A 355 -15.76 9.93 18.49
CA SER A 355 -15.05 11.00 19.22
C SER A 355 -14.29 10.48 20.45
N VAL A 356 -14.76 9.39 21.08
CA VAL A 356 -14.10 8.70 22.20
C VAL A 356 -12.92 7.85 21.69
N VAL A 357 -13.08 7.22 20.52
CA VAL A 357 -12.06 6.33 19.95
C VAL A 357 -10.95 7.12 19.22
N ALA A 358 -11.24 8.32 18.72
CA ALA A 358 -10.28 9.13 17.96
C ALA A 358 -8.91 9.37 18.65
N PRO A 359 -8.80 9.63 19.97
CA PRO A 359 -7.50 9.73 20.64
C PRO A 359 -6.73 8.41 20.63
N LYS A 360 -7.42 7.25 20.74
CA LYS A 360 -6.81 5.92 20.67
C LYS A 360 -6.26 5.68 19.26
N ILE A 361 -7.04 5.99 18.22
CA ILE A 361 -6.62 5.98 16.82
C ILE A 361 -5.38 6.89 16.61
N ALA A 362 -5.34 8.05 17.24
CA ALA A 362 -4.21 8.96 17.14
C ALA A 362 -2.92 8.34 17.72
N VAL A 363 -3.00 7.62 18.85
CA VAL A 363 -1.88 6.89 19.43
C VAL A 363 -1.43 5.75 18.51
N CYS A 364 -2.37 4.97 17.97
CA CYS A 364 -2.05 3.91 17.01
C CYS A 364 -1.32 4.47 15.78
N ASN A 365 -1.83 5.53 15.17
CA ASN A 365 -1.19 6.19 14.04
C ASN A 365 0.23 6.72 14.36
N PHE A 366 0.45 7.19 15.57
CA PHE A 366 1.79 7.60 16.02
C PHE A 366 2.76 6.42 16.05
N ILE A 367 2.33 5.30 16.65
CA ILE A 367 3.13 4.07 16.74
C ILE A 367 3.37 3.48 15.35
N ASP A 368 2.34 3.42 14.51
CA ASP A 368 2.44 2.93 13.13
C ASP A 368 3.39 3.78 12.27
N GLY A 369 3.43 5.09 12.50
CA GLY A 369 4.40 5.98 11.87
C GLY A 369 5.85 5.60 12.18
N ILE A 370 6.14 5.29 13.43
CA ILE A 370 7.46 4.82 13.87
C ILE A 370 7.74 3.41 13.32
N HIS A 371 6.77 2.50 13.41
CA HIS A 371 6.86 1.15 12.85
C HIS A 371 7.17 1.17 11.35
N GLY A 372 6.45 1.96 10.56
CA GLY A 372 6.66 2.09 9.12
C GLY A 372 8.08 2.57 8.76
N VAL A 373 8.66 3.45 9.58
CA VAL A 373 10.05 3.90 9.42
C VAL A 373 11.04 2.79 9.75
N LEU A 374 10.88 2.11 10.88
CA LEU A 374 11.75 1.00 11.28
C LEU A 374 11.69 -0.14 10.27
N SER A 375 10.51 -0.48 9.80
CA SER A 375 10.25 -1.45 8.73
C SER A 375 10.99 -1.08 7.44
N GLY A 376 10.97 0.22 7.05
CA GLY A 376 11.76 0.75 5.95
C GLY A 376 13.29 0.64 6.16
N CYS A 377 13.76 0.88 7.38
CA CYS A 377 15.17 0.70 7.73
C CYS A 377 15.61 -0.76 7.61
N VAL A 378 14.82 -1.69 8.12
CA VAL A 378 15.06 -3.14 8.03
C VAL A 378 15.17 -3.58 6.56
N ARG A 379 14.25 -3.12 5.70
CA ARG A 379 14.32 -3.35 4.25
C ARG A 379 15.57 -2.73 3.62
N GLY A 380 15.91 -1.50 3.98
CA GLY A 380 17.11 -0.82 3.49
C GLY A 380 18.41 -1.54 3.83
N CYS A 381 18.47 -2.19 5.00
CA CYS A 381 19.61 -2.97 5.45
C CYS A 381 19.67 -4.40 4.85
N GLY A 382 18.62 -4.88 4.21
CA GLY A 382 18.56 -6.25 3.71
C GLY A 382 18.18 -7.29 4.78
N TRP A 383 17.58 -6.85 5.91
CA TRP A 383 17.23 -7.71 7.06
C TRP A 383 15.74 -8.13 7.04
N GLN A 384 15.18 -8.35 5.86
CA GLN A 384 13.77 -8.68 5.68
C GLN A 384 13.34 -9.93 6.45
N ASN A 385 14.22 -10.94 6.56
CA ASN A 385 13.93 -12.15 7.35
C ASN A 385 13.66 -11.80 8.82
N CYS A 386 14.53 -10.98 9.43
CA CYS A 386 14.32 -10.52 10.81
C CYS A 386 13.02 -9.70 10.93
N GLY A 387 12.76 -8.82 9.96
CA GLY A 387 11.54 -8.03 9.91
C GLY A 387 10.28 -8.91 9.86
N ALA A 388 10.28 -9.97 9.05
CA ALA A 388 9.16 -10.91 8.96
C ALA A 388 8.91 -11.66 10.27
N TYR A 389 9.96 -12.13 10.95
CA TYR A 389 9.82 -12.79 12.25
C TYR A 389 9.33 -11.83 13.34
N ILE A 390 9.81 -10.59 13.36
CA ILE A 390 9.34 -9.56 14.30
C ILE A 390 7.87 -9.23 14.04
N SER A 391 7.46 -9.05 12.78
CA SER A 391 6.06 -8.79 12.43
C SER A 391 5.16 -9.96 12.81
N LEU A 392 5.59 -11.19 12.55
CA LEU A 392 4.85 -12.39 12.97
C LEU A 392 4.66 -12.42 14.50
N GLY A 393 5.74 -12.20 15.25
CA GLY A 393 5.69 -12.15 16.72
C GLY A 393 4.77 -11.05 17.24
N ALA A 394 4.96 -9.83 16.74
CA ALA A 394 4.22 -8.66 17.20
C ALA A 394 2.72 -8.75 16.90
N TYR A 395 2.33 -9.08 15.66
CA TYR A 395 0.92 -9.10 15.28
C TYR A 395 0.19 -10.37 15.72
N TYR A 396 0.77 -11.55 15.52
CA TYR A 396 0.05 -12.82 15.68
C TYR A 396 0.27 -13.48 17.04
N PHE A 397 1.45 -13.34 17.66
CA PHE A 397 1.70 -13.93 18.99
C PHE A 397 1.40 -12.95 20.14
N VAL A 398 1.41 -11.65 19.90
CA VAL A 398 1.12 -10.63 20.92
C VAL A 398 -0.16 -9.88 20.58
N GLY A 399 -0.25 -9.22 19.45
CA GLY A 399 -1.32 -8.30 19.10
C GLY A 399 -2.69 -8.96 19.06
N ILE A 400 -2.88 -9.99 18.25
CA ILE A 400 -4.17 -10.70 18.14
C ILE A 400 -4.59 -11.35 19.47
N PRO A 401 -3.75 -12.11 20.21
CA PRO A 401 -4.13 -12.67 21.50
C PRO A 401 -4.49 -11.60 22.55
N VAL A 402 -3.75 -10.50 22.60
CA VAL A 402 -4.06 -9.39 23.51
C VAL A 402 -5.39 -8.74 23.14
N ALA A 403 -5.64 -8.48 21.86
CA ALA A 403 -6.92 -7.94 21.41
C ALA A 403 -8.09 -8.86 21.74
N LEU A 404 -7.93 -10.18 21.57
CA LEU A 404 -8.95 -11.18 21.97
C LEU A 404 -9.20 -11.15 23.48
N LEU A 405 -8.17 -11.07 24.30
CA LEU A 405 -8.33 -10.97 25.77
C LEU A 405 -9.10 -9.72 26.16
N PHE A 406 -8.75 -8.55 25.61
CA PHE A 406 -9.43 -7.30 25.92
C PHE A 406 -10.87 -7.28 25.40
N ALA A 407 -11.11 -7.73 24.18
CA ALA A 407 -12.43 -7.69 23.54
C ALA A 407 -13.42 -8.68 24.19
N PHE A 408 -13.01 -9.94 24.41
CA PHE A 408 -13.91 -11.02 24.81
C PHE A 408 -13.87 -11.34 26.32
N VAL A 409 -12.70 -11.29 26.96
CA VAL A 409 -12.56 -11.63 28.39
C VAL A 409 -12.87 -10.44 29.26
N TRP A 410 -12.31 -9.28 28.96
CA TRP A 410 -12.54 -8.06 29.75
C TRP A 410 -13.73 -7.23 29.24
N ARG A 411 -14.38 -7.64 28.16
CA ARG A 411 -15.61 -7.05 27.58
C ARG A 411 -15.52 -5.54 27.34
N TYR A 412 -14.35 -5.05 26.94
CA TYR A 412 -14.20 -3.64 26.57
C TYR A 412 -14.75 -3.32 25.16
N GLY A 413 -15.35 -4.30 24.46
CA GLY A 413 -15.87 -4.13 23.11
C GLY A 413 -14.79 -3.83 22.07
N GLY A 414 -15.19 -3.27 20.92
CA GLY A 414 -14.28 -2.89 19.85
C GLY A 414 -13.37 -1.69 20.14
N GLU A 415 -13.65 -0.96 21.24
CA GLU A 415 -12.84 0.21 21.64
C GLU A 415 -11.36 -0.12 21.91
N VAL A 416 -11.02 -1.36 22.21
CA VAL A 416 -9.67 -1.80 22.62
C VAL A 416 -9.01 -2.69 21.57
N SER A 417 -9.77 -3.15 20.56
CA SER A 417 -9.21 -3.96 19.47
C SER A 417 -8.41 -3.12 18.44
N LEU A 418 -8.41 -1.82 18.58
CA LEU A 418 -7.56 -0.87 17.85
C LEU A 418 -6.28 -0.60 18.62
#